data_3c73356cb120171fb019a4d1d2e9b9cb
#
_entry.id   3c73356cb120171fb019a4d1d2e9b9cb
#
_cell.length_a   1.000
_cell.length_b   1.000
_cell.length_c   1.000
_cell.angle_alpha   90.00
_cell.angle_beta   90.00
_cell.angle_gamma   90.00
#
_symmetry.space_group_name_H-M   'P 1'
#
loop_
_entity.id
_entity.type
_entity.pdbx_description
1 polymer ?
#
loop_
_entity_poly.entity_id
_entity_poly.type
_entity_poly.pdbx_seq_one_letter_code
_entity_poly.pdbx_strand_id
1 'polypeptide(L)'
;RIAVYEKSLALSGADFVRFGTGSMITRTLSDANVVQQTLLMCFTMMFPVPVICVVSVVLAWGIDPLMGQVLVALSLVLTVISAVAVALSAPIFLRLQEFIDRMNARLRETITGVRVIRAFGKEAQERRRLEDTFEDYARNAIRVNMIFSIADCSTFFLMNIVEVLLMWLGADRVGVHAM
;
A
#
# COMPACT_ATOMS: atom_id res chain seq x y z
N ARG A 1 2.48 21.89 -11.48
CA ARG A 1 1.83 22.91 -10.67
C ARG A 1 1.65 24.22 -11.40
N ILE A 2 2.72 24.79 -11.98
CA ILE A 2 2.66 26.06 -12.74
C ILE A 2 1.63 25.95 -13.88
N ALA A 3 1.67 24.91 -14.69
CA ALA A 3 0.72 24.71 -15.80
C ALA A 3 -0.75 24.58 -15.32
N VAL A 4 -1.00 23.96 -14.15
CA VAL A 4 -2.34 23.90 -13.57
C VAL A 4 -2.79 25.28 -13.09
N TYR A 5 -1.90 26.03 -12.49
CA TYR A 5 -2.17 27.40 -12.02
C TYR A 5 -2.43 28.35 -13.20
N GLU A 6 -1.58 28.32 -14.21
CA GLU A 6 -1.79 29.12 -15.46
C GLU A 6 -3.13 28.80 -16.13
N LYS A 7 -3.47 27.50 -16.20
CA LYS A 7 -4.76 27.08 -16.73
C LYS A 7 -5.93 27.56 -15.88
N SER A 8 -5.76 27.59 -14.54
CA SER A 8 -6.78 28.11 -13.62
C SER A 8 -7.02 29.60 -13.83
N LEU A 9 -5.97 30.37 -14.08
CA LEU A 9 -6.08 31.82 -14.38
C LEU A 9 -6.75 32.08 -15.73
N ALA A 10 -6.65 31.15 -16.68
CA ALA A 10 -7.27 31.27 -18.00
C ALA A 10 -8.74 30.80 -18.05
N LEU A 11 -9.30 30.30 -16.94
CA LEU A 11 -10.71 29.89 -16.86
C LEU A 11 -11.64 31.09 -16.82
N SER A 12 -12.82 30.93 -17.46
CA SER A 12 -13.87 31.95 -17.39
C SER A 12 -14.49 32.02 -15.99
N GLY A 13 -15.10 33.17 -15.65
CA GLY A 13 -15.80 33.31 -14.38
C GLY A 13 -16.92 32.28 -14.16
N ALA A 14 -17.57 31.84 -15.24
CA ALA A 14 -18.59 30.79 -15.20
C ALA A 14 -18.01 29.42 -14.83
N ASP A 15 -16.84 29.07 -15.38
CA ASP A 15 -16.14 27.83 -15.05
C ASP A 15 -15.66 27.84 -13.60
N PHE A 16 -15.20 28.98 -13.10
CA PHE A 16 -14.78 29.15 -11.71
C PHE A 16 -15.91 28.90 -10.72
N VAL A 17 -17.10 29.39 -11.03
CA VAL A 17 -18.31 29.12 -10.21
C VAL A 17 -18.69 27.64 -10.27
N ARG A 18 -18.58 27.01 -11.43
CA ARG A 18 -18.93 25.59 -11.63
C ARG A 18 -18.00 24.65 -10.87
N PHE A 19 -16.69 24.89 -10.86
CA PHE A 19 -15.71 24.04 -10.18
C PHE A 19 -15.55 24.36 -8.70
N GLY A 20 -15.81 25.61 -8.29
CA GLY A 20 -15.62 26.11 -6.92
C GLY A 20 -14.15 26.36 -6.57
N THR A 21 -13.90 27.42 -5.82
CA THR A 21 -12.55 27.83 -5.38
C THR A 21 -11.83 26.75 -4.56
N GLY A 22 -12.55 26.04 -3.68
CA GLY A 22 -12.00 24.97 -2.87
C GLY A 22 -11.46 23.81 -3.70
N SER A 23 -12.19 23.40 -4.74
CA SER A 23 -11.74 22.34 -5.65
C SER A 23 -10.48 22.72 -6.44
N MET A 24 -10.37 23.97 -6.87
CA MET A 24 -9.18 24.47 -7.58
C MET A 24 -7.93 24.48 -6.69
N ILE A 25 -8.07 24.90 -5.44
CA ILE A 25 -6.98 24.87 -4.45
C ILE A 25 -6.52 23.42 -4.22
N THR A 26 -7.45 22.50 -4.00
CA THR A 26 -7.15 21.09 -3.78
C THR A 26 -6.41 20.48 -4.97
N ARG A 27 -6.88 20.70 -6.20
CA ARG A 27 -6.25 20.19 -7.42
C ARG A 27 -4.84 20.73 -7.64
N THR A 28 -4.61 22.02 -7.33
CA THR A 28 -3.30 22.63 -7.52
C THR A 28 -2.27 22.21 -6.48
N LEU A 29 -2.69 22.01 -5.23
CA LEU A 29 -1.79 21.71 -4.12
C LEU A 29 -1.78 20.23 -3.75
N SER A 30 -2.93 19.67 -3.41
CA SER A 30 -3.03 18.30 -2.90
C SER A 30 -2.91 17.25 -3.99
N ASP A 31 -3.73 17.32 -5.03
CA ASP A 31 -3.75 16.31 -6.09
C ASP A 31 -2.43 16.27 -6.87
N ALA A 32 -1.83 17.44 -7.12
CA ALA A 32 -0.51 17.51 -7.74
C ALA A 32 0.59 16.86 -6.88
N ASN A 33 0.49 16.94 -5.55
CA ASN A 33 1.40 16.23 -4.64
C ASN A 33 1.20 14.71 -4.68
N VAL A 34 -0.06 14.26 -4.67
CA VAL A 34 -0.38 12.82 -4.75
C VAL A 34 0.17 12.22 -6.05
N VAL A 35 -0.05 12.88 -7.19
CA VAL A 35 0.51 12.46 -8.48
C VAL A 35 2.04 12.41 -8.44
N GLN A 36 2.69 13.44 -7.89
CA GLN A 36 4.14 13.48 -7.76
C GLN A 36 4.66 12.32 -6.89
N GLN A 37 4.07 12.07 -5.72
CA GLN A 37 4.47 10.98 -4.84
C GLN A 37 4.25 9.61 -5.49
N THR A 38 3.13 9.43 -6.17
CA THR A 38 2.84 8.18 -6.89
C THR A 38 3.88 7.91 -7.99
N LEU A 39 4.22 8.92 -8.78
CA LEU A 39 5.26 8.79 -9.80
C LEU A 39 6.62 8.48 -9.20
N LEU A 40 7.02 9.18 -8.13
CA LEU A 40 8.26 8.91 -7.42
C LEU A 40 8.30 7.46 -6.90
N MET A 41 7.22 6.98 -6.31
CA MET A 41 7.12 5.61 -5.81
C MET A 41 7.22 4.58 -6.95
N CYS A 42 6.57 4.83 -8.09
CA CYS A 42 6.69 3.99 -9.27
C CYS A 42 8.15 3.94 -9.78
N PHE A 43 8.81 5.08 -9.93
CA PHE A 43 10.18 5.13 -10.44
C PHE A 43 11.22 4.60 -9.47
N THR A 44 11.04 4.76 -8.15
CA THR A 44 12.02 4.33 -7.16
C THR A 44 11.85 2.88 -6.72
N MET A 45 10.64 2.33 -6.77
CA MET A 45 10.39 0.96 -6.28
C MET A 45 9.91 0.01 -7.38
N MET A 46 8.95 0.42 -8.18
CA MET A 46 8.28 -0.48 -9.11
C MET A 46 9.17 -0.88 -10.30
N PHE A 47 9.96 0.06 -10.85
CA PHE A 47 10.84 -0.23 -11.99
C PHE A 47 12.19 -0.88 -11.60
N PRO A 48 12.91 -0.40 -10.55
CA PRO A 48 14.21 -0.98 -10.21
C PRO A 48 14.13 -2.41 -9.72
N VAL A 49 13.09 -2.77 -8.96
CA VAL A 49 13.00 -4.10 -8.33
C VAL A 49 13.01 -5.25 -9.37
N PRO A 50 12.18 -5.26 -10.43
CA PRO A 50 12.25 -6.30 -11.46
C PRO A 50 13.60 -6.33 -12.19
N VAL A 51 14.16 -5.15 -12.48
CA VAL A 51 15.46 -5.06 -13.18
C VAL A 51 16.58 -5.65 -12.34
N ILE A 52 16.66 -5.26 -11.06
CA ILE A 52 17.66 -5.81 -10.13
C ILE A 52 17.48 -7.32 -9.98
N CYS A 53 16.24 -7.80 -9.87
CA CYS A 53 15.96 -9.23 -9.75
C CYS A 53 16.47 -10.00 -10.97
N VAL A 54 16.16 -9.57 -12.18
CA VAL A 54 16.62 -10.20 -13.42
C VAL A 54 18.14 -10.17 -13.53
N VAL A 55 18.76 -8.99 -13.29
CA VAL A 55 20.23 -8.84 -13.35
C VAL A 55 20.93 -9.74 -12.34
N SER A 56 20.43 -9.80 -11.11
CA SER A 56 21.00 -10.66 -10.06
C SER A 56 20.95 -12.14 -10.43
N VAL A 57 19.83 -12.61 -10.99
CA VAL A 57 19.68 -14.00 -11.43
C VAL A 57 20.64 -14.30 -12.59
N VAL A 58 20.73 -13.43 -13.59
CA VAL A 58 21.63 -13.60 -14.76
C VAL A 58 23.10 -13.64 -14.33
N LEU A 59 23.51 -12.75 -13.45
CA LEU A 59 24.88 -12.72 -12.95
C LEU A 59 25.21 -13.97 -12.12
N ALA A 60 24.31 -14.38 -11.22
CA ALA A 60 24.50 -15.59 -10.43
C ALA A 60 24.59 -16.87 -11.30
N TRP A 61 23.78 -16.94 -12.35
CA TRP A 61 23.82 -18.06 -13.31
C TRP A 61 25.13 -18.10 -14.10
N GLY A 62 25.70 -16.92 -14.38
CA GLY A 62 27.01 -16.81 -15.06
C GLY A 62 28.19 -17.23 -14.18
N ILE A 63 28.06 -17.19 -12.86
CA ILE A 63 29.10 -17.62 -11.91
C ILE A 63 28.96 -19.13 -11.62
N ASP A 64 27.81 -19.57 -11.15
CA ASP A 64 27.50 -20.97 -10.89
C ASP A 64 26.00 -21.22 -11.17
N PRO A 65 25.65 -22.19 -12.06
CA PRO A 65 24.27 -22.52 -12.37
C PRO A 65 23.44 -22.94 -11.15
N LEU A 66 24.04 -23.54 -10.14
CA LEU A 66 23.36 -23.95 -8.92
C LEU A 66 22.95 -22.73 -8.08
N MET A 67 23.82 -21.70 -7.98
CA MET A 67 23.48 -20.44 -7.32
C MET A 67 22.34 -19.71 -8.04
N GLY A 68 22.36 -19.69 -9.37
CA GLY A 68 21.29 -19.15 -10.19
C GLY A 68 19.93 -19.85 -9.92
N GLN A 69 19.91 -21.18 -9.85
CA GLN A 69 18.70 -21.94 -9.55
C GLN A 69 18.14 -21.63 -8.15
N VAL A 70 18.99 -21.51 -7.14
CA VAL A 70 18.56 -21.14 -5.77
C VAL A 70 17.91 -19.77 -5.76
N LEU A 71 18.49 -18.78 -6.46
CA LEU A 71 17.91 -17.43 -6.55
C LEU A 71 16.58 -17.43 -7.32
N VAL A 72 16.47 -18.19 -8.39
CA VAL A 72 15.19 -18.32 -9.11
C VAL A 72 14.13 -18.96 -8.23
N ALA A 73 14.45 -20.04 -7.52
CA ALA A 73 13.53 -20.69 -6.60
C ALA A 73 13.08 -19.72 -5.49
N LEU A 74 14.01 -18.97 -4.90
CA LEU A 74 13.69 -17.95 -3.89
C LEU A 74 12.74 -16.88 -4.45
N SER A 75 13.08 -16.27 -5.59
CA SER A 75 12.25 -15.22 -6.19
C SER A 75 10.84 -15.72 -6.53
N LEU A 76 10.71 -16.97 -6.94
CA LEU A 76 9.40 -17.58 -7.20
C LEU A 76 8.59 -17.76 -5.90
N VAL A 77 9.21 -18.26 -4.84
CA VAL A 77 8.58 -18.41 -3.52
C VAL A 77 8.13 -17.06 -2.97
N LEU A 78 8.98 -16.03 -3.04
CA LEU A 78 8.65 -14.68 -2.59
C LEU A 78 7.50 -14.07 -3.40
N THR A 79 7.47 -14.30 -4.70
CA THR A 79 6.37 -13.86 -5.58
C THR A 79 5.06 -14.53 -5.18
N VAL A 80 5.07 -15.83 -4.89
CA VAL A 80 3.88 -16.55 -4.43
C VAL A 80 3.40 -16.03 -3.07
N ILE A 81 4.29 -15.84 -2.10
CA ILE A 81 3.93 -15.29 -0.78
C ILE A 81 3.28 -13.91 -0.95
N SER A 82 3.88 -13.03 -1.75
CA SER A 82 3.35 -11.69 -2.01
C SER A 82 2.00 -11.74 -2.72
N ALA A 83 1.84 -12.59 -3.72
CA ALA A 83 0.58 -12.76 -4.44
C ALA A 83 -0.55 -13.26 -3.52
N VAL A 84 -0.25 -14.21 -2.65
CA VAL A 84 -1.21 -14.74 -1.65
C VAL A 84 -1.59 -13.64 -0.65
N ALA A 85 -0.61 -12.89 -0.12
CA ALA A 85 -0.87 -11.79 0.80
C ALA A 85 -1.78 -10.73 0.19
N VAL A 86 -1.52 -10.33 -1.06
CA VAL A 86 -2.36 -9.38 -1.80
C VAL A 86 -3.76 -9.94 -2.05
N ALA A 87 -3.87 -11.19 -2.51
CA ALA A 87 -5.17 -11.83 -2.77
C ALA A 87 -6.04 -11.94 -1.51
N LEU A 88 -5.45 -12.24 -0.37
CA LEU A 88 -6.16 -12.30 0.91
C LEU A 88 -6.54 -10.92 1.45
N SER A 89 -5.72 -9.91 1.20
CA SER A 89 -5.93 -8.56 1.71
C SER A 89 -6.87 -7.72 0.84
N ALA A 90 -6.89 -7.92 -0.48
CA ALA A 90 -7.68 -7.12 -1.41
C ALA A 90 -9.18 -7.03 -1.06
N PRO A 91 -9.90 -8.14 -0.77
CA PRO A 91 -11.33 -8.06 -0.41
C PRO A 91 -11.56 -7.35 0.92
N ILE A 92 -10.58 -7.41 1.84
CA ILE A 92 -10.69 -6.72 3.14
C ILE A 92 -10.47 -5.23 2.96
N PHE A 93 -9.54 -4.82 2.07
CA PHE A 93 -9.33 -3.41 1.72
C PHE A 93 -10.59 -2.75 1.14
N LEU A 94 -11.29 -3.43 0.26
CA LEU A 94 -12.55 -2.93 -0.30
C LEU A 94 -13.60 -2.72 0.81
N ARG A 95 -13.72 -3.65 1.74
CA ARG A 95 -14.60 -3.50 2.90
C ARG A 95 -14.19 -2.34 3.82
N LEU A 96 -12.89 -2.15 4.03
CA LEU A 96 -12.39 -1.02 4.83
C LEU A 96 -12.79 0.32 4.20
N GLN A 97 -12.73 0.44 2.87
CA GLN A 97 -13.17 1.63 2.16
C GLN A 97 -14.67 1.89 2.37
N GLU A 98 -15.51 0.87 2.24
CA GLU A 98 -16.93 0.97 2.54
C GLU A 98 -17.21 1.35 4.01
N PHE A 99 -16.38 0.90 4.95
CA PHE A 99 -16.50 1.31 6.35
C PHE A 99 -16.17 2.80 6.55
N ILE A 100 -15.13 3.30 5.90
CA ILE A 100 -14.76 4.72 5.94
C ILE A 100 -15.89 5.58 5.37
N ASP A 101 -16.48 5.17 4.24
CA ASP A 101 -17.58 5.90 3.62
C ASP A 101 -18.83 5.94 4.53
N ARG A 102 -19.18 4.81 5.13
CA ARG A 102 -20.28 4.71 6.10
C ARG A 102 -20.02 5.54 7.35
N MET A 103 -18.80 5.53 7.86
CA MET A 103 -18.40 6.33 9.01
C MET A 103 -18.49 7.82 8.72
N ASN A 104 -18.00 8.26 7.56
CA ASN A 104 -18.09 9.66 7.13
C ASN A 104 -19.54 10.13 6.96
N ALA A 105 -20.39 9.29 6.38
CA ALA A 105 -21.82 9.58 6.25
C ALA A 105 -22.47 9.73 7.63
N ARG A 106 -22.19 8.82 8.56
CA ARG A 106 -22.74 8.82 9.91
C ARG A 106 -22.24 9.99 10.75
N LEU A 107 -20.95 10.32 10.69
CA LEU A 107 -20.41 11.49 11.36
C LEU A 107 -21.08 12.79 10.87
N ARG A 108 -21.30 12.90 9.56
CA ARG A 108 -22.02 14.04 8.98
C ARG A 108 -23.45 14.12 9.49
N GLU A 109 -24.16 13.00 9.56
CA GLU A 109 -25.52 12.89 10.09
C GLU A 109 -25.57 13.29 11.58
N THR A 110 -24.64 12.77 12.39
CA THR A 110 -24.53 13.08 13.82
C THR A 110 -24.21 14.56 14.06
N ILE A 111 -23.28 15.14 13.31
CA ILE A 111 -22.94 16.56 13.41
C ILE A 111 -24.12 17.45 13.02
N THR A 112 -24.81 17.11 11.94
CA THR A 112 -25.99 17.88 11.48
C THR A 112 -27.18 17.72 12.45
N GLY A 113 -27.38 16.52 12.99
CA GLY A 113 -28.47 16.18 13.90
C GLY A 113 -28.19 16.41 15.39
N VAL A 114 -27.05 16.98 15.77
CA VAL A 114 -26.60 17.07 17.17
C VAL A 114 -27.63 17.74 18.10
N ARG A 115 -28.37 18.73 17.60
CA ARG A 115 -29.43 19.41 18.39
C ARG A 115 -30.57 18.46 18.71
N VAL A 116 -30.96 17.62 17.77
CA VAL A 116 -32.03 16.62 17.94
C VAL A 116 -31.58 15.52 18.90
N ILE A 117 -30.35 15.01 18.74
CA ILE A 117 -29.77 13.98 19.61
C ILE A 117 -29.75 14.47 21.06
N ARG A 118 -29.32 15.71 21.30
CA ARG A 118 -29.33 16.33 22.64
C ARG A 118 -30.73 16.57 23.18
N ALA A 119 -31.66 17.04 22.34
CA ALA A 119 -33.03 17.28 22.75
C ALA A 119 -33.75 16.00 23.23
N PHE A 120 -33.39 14.84 22.67
CA PHE A 120 -33.94 13.54 23.05
C PHE A 120 -33.08 12.72 24.02
N GLY A 121 -31.94 13.26 24.49
CA GLY A 121 -31.03 12.58 25.41
C GLY A 121 -30.45 11.27 24.89
N LYS A 122 -30.22 11.18 23.56
CA LYS A 122 -29.78 9.94 22.89
C LYS A 122 -28.27 9.87 22.62
N GLU A 123 -27.49 10.69 23.26
CA GLU A 123 -26.03 10.75 23.07
C GLU A 123 -25.35 9.41 23.36
N ALA A 124 -25.76 8.72 24.43
CA ALA A 124 -25.19 7.42 24.79
C ALA A 124 -25.50 6.32 23.75
N GLN A 125 -26.67 6.39 23.13
CA GLN A 125 -27.05 5.44 22.06
C GLN A 125 -26.25 5.70 20.79
N GLU A 126 -26.09 6.96 20.41
CA GLU A 126 -25.34 7.34 19.21
C GLU A 126 -23.83 7.04 19.38
N ARG A 127 -23.30 7.28 20.57
CA ARG A 127 -21.93 6.91 20.92
C ARG A 127 -21.67 5.41 20.77
N ARG A 128 -22.53 4.55 21.30
CA ARG A 128 -22.41 3.08 21.15
C ARG A 128 -22.42 2.65 19.70
N ARG A 129 -23.30 3.22 18.89
CA ARG A 129 -23.37 2.92 17.45
C ARG A 129 -22.11 3.31 16.69
N LEU A 130 -21.45 4.40 17.08
CA LEU A 130 -20.17 4.82 16.54
C LEU A 130 -19.07 3.86 17.02
N GLU A 131 -19.03 3.53 18.31
CA GLU A 131 -18.08 2.59 18.89
C GLU A 131 -18.12 1.24 18.17
N ASP A 132 -19.30 0.65 17.96
CA ASP A 132 -19.48 -0.61 17.21
C ASP A 132 -18.88 -0.52 15.79
N THR A 133 -19.12 0.60 15.10
CA THR A 133 -18.58 0.82 13.75
C THR A 133 -17.06 0.94 13.76
N PHE A 134 -16.49 1.64 14.75
CA PHE A 134 -15.04 1.76 14.92
C PHE A 134 -14.37 0.43 15.29
N GLU A 135 -15.02 -0.38 16.12
CA GLU A 135 -14.52 -1.72 16.46
C GLU A 135 -14.46 -2.64 15.23
N ASP A 136 -15.50 -2.63 14.41
CA ASP A 136 -15.52 -3.41 13.18
C ASP A 136 -14.43 -2.96 12.18
N TYR A 137 -14.23 -1.66 12.04
CA TYR A 137 -13.12 -1.11 11.25
C TYR A 137 -11.78 -1.55 11.82
N ALA A 138 -11.54 -1.36 13.11
CA ALA A 138 -10.28 -1.70 13.78
C ALA A 138 -9.96 -3.19 13.63
N ARG A 139 -10.94 -4.06 13.80
CA ARG A 139 -10.80 -5.52 13.67
C ARG A 139 -10.36 -5.92 12.26
N ASN A 140 -10.96 -5.32 11.24
CA ASN A 140 -10.59 -5.60 9.86
C ASN A 140 -9.23 -4.99 9.48
N ALA A 141 -8.92 -3.79 9.96
CA ALA A 141 -7.63 -3.14 9.77
C ALA A 141 -6.48 -3.94 10.42
N ILE A 142 -6.69 -4.42 11.65
CA ILE A 142 -5.74 -5.31 12.34
C ILE A 142 -5.52 -6.60 11.54
N ARG A 143 -6.58 -7.20 11.00
CA ARG A 143 -6.48 -8.43 10.19
C ARG A 143 -5.63 -8.22 8.93
N VAL A 144 -5.85 -7.12 8.21
CA VAL A 144 -5.02 -6.76 7.05
C VAL A 144 -3.56 -6.58 7.45
N ASN A 145 -3.31 -5.78 8.48
CA ASN A 145 -1.95 -5.55 8.97
C ASN A 145 -1.26 -6.85 9.42
N MET A 146 -2.00 -7.75 10.04
CA MET A 146 -1.48 -9.06 10.45
C MET A 146 -1.07 -9.91 9.24
N ILE A 147 -1.89 -9.94 8.17
CA ILE A 147 -1.56 -10.66 6.92
C ILE A 147 -0.26 -10.11 6.31
N PHE A 148 -0.14 -8.79 6.20
CA PHE A 148 1.07 -8.16 5.67
C PHE A 148 2.28 -8.39 6.57
N SER A 149 2.12 -8.28 7.90
CA SER A 149 3.21 -8.53 8.84
C SER A 149 3.71 -9.98 8.79
N ILE A 150 2.81 -10.95 8.66
CA ILE A 150 3.20 -12.36 8.50
C ILE A 150 3.93 -12.56 7.17
N ALA A 151 3.45 -11.96 6.08
CA ALA A 151 4.12 -12.05 4.78
C ALA A 151 5.51 -11.40 4.81
N ASP A 152 5.65 -10.25 5.45
CA ASP A 152 6.91 -9.51 5.60
C ASP A 152 7.90 -10.31 6.45
N CYS A 153 7.50 -10.78 7.62
CA CYS A 153 8.32 -11.63 8.48
C CYS A 153 8.74 -12.92 7.78
N SER A 154 7.84 -13.56 7.03
CA SER A 154 8.15 -14.78 6.27
C SER A 154 9.17 -14.50 5.18
N THR A 155 9.02 -13.39 4.47
CA THR A 155 9.96 -12.94 3.43
C THR A 155 11.34 -12.71 4.03
N PHE A 156 11.41 -11.97 5.13
CA PHE A 156 12.67 -11.67 5.81
C PHE A 156 13.37 -12.94 6.33
N PHE A 157 12.60 -13.84 6.91
CA PHE A 157 13.12 -15.13 7.40
C PHE A 157 13.68 -16.00 6.27
N LEU A 158 12.95 -16.13 5.18
CA LEU A 158 13.39 -16.88 4.00
C LEU A 158 14.65 -16.28 3.39
N MET A 159 14.72 -14.96 3.29
CA MET A 159 15.87 -14.27 2.74
C MET A 159 17.14 -14.55 3.56
N ASN A 160 17.06 -14.48 4.89
CA ASN A 160 18.19 -14.80 5.76
C ASN A 160 18.62 -16.28 5.65
N ILE A 161 17.67 -17.23 5.57
CA ILE A 161 17.99 -18.64 5.38
C ILE A 161 18.75 -18.87 4.06
N VAL A 162 18.24 -18.27 2.98
CA VAL A 162 18.88 -18.44 1.66
C VAL A 162 20.23 -17.74 1.62
N GLU A 163 20.42 -16.62 2.27
CA GLU A 163 21.73 -15.95 2.39
C GLU A 163 22.76 -16.88 3.05
N VAL A 164 22.42 -17.48 4.19
CA VAL A 164 23.29 -18.44 4.89
C VAL A 164 23.57 -19.67 4.01
N LEU A 165 22.55 -20.17 3.32
CA LEU A 165 22.67 -21.33 2.44
C LEU A 165 23.58 -21.04 1.23
N LEU A 166 23.44 -19.86 0.62
CA LEU A 166 24.30 -19.42 -0.48
C LEU A 166 25.76 -19.22 -0.02
N MET A 167 25.99 -18.66 1.18
CA MET A 167 27.32 -18.57 1.75
C MET A 167 27.95 -19.93 2.00
N TRP A 168 27.17 -20.88 2.54
CA TRP A 168 27.65 -22.23 2.80
C TRP A 168 27.97 -22.99 1.51
N LEU A 169 27.06 -22.97 0.53
CA LEU A 169 27.26 -23.58 -0.78
C LEU A 169 28.44 -22.95 -1.55
N GLY A 170 28.56 -21.61 -1.48
CA GLY A 170 29.64 -20.88 -2.11
C GLY A 170 31.00 -21.23 -1.52
N ALA A 171 31.09 -21.33 -0.18
CA ALA A 171 32.32 -21.72 0.51
C ALA A 171 32.74 -23.15 0.13
N ASP A 172 31.79 -24.10 0.02
CA ASP A 172 32.05 -25.48 -0.40
C ASP A 172 32.57 -25.52 -1.85
N ARG A 173 31.96 -24.76 -2.76
CA ARG A 173 32.38 -24.69 -4.17
C ARG A 173 33.75 -24.06 -4.37
N VAL A 174 34.09 -23.01 -3.64
CA VAL A 174 35.42 -22.40 -3.64
C VAL A 174 36.46 -23.36 -3.07
N GLY A 175 36.11 -24.09 -2.00
CA GLY A 175 37.00 -25.10 -1.40
C GLY A 175 37.33 -26.27 -2.33
N VAL A 176 36.43 -26.62 -3.24
CA VAL A 176 36.62 -27.71 -4.23
C VAL A 176 37.19 -27.21 -5.57
N HIS A 177 37.53 -25.92 -5.67
CA HIS A 177 38.04 -25.29 -6.91
C HIS A 177 37.06 -25.39 -8.10
N ALA A 178 35.75 -25.40 -7.81
CA ALA A 178 34.67 -25.53 -8.80
C ALA A 178 34.15 -24.19 -9.32
N MET A 179 34.68 -23.07 -8.79
CA MET A 179 34.47 -21.69 -9.25
C MET A 179 35.78 -21.09 -9.76
#